data_8440daf9eb123f760eeba05d8a258352
#
_entry.id   8440daf9eb123f760eeba05d8a258352
#
_cell.length_a   1.000
_cell.length_b   1.000
_cell.length_c   1.000
_cell.angle_alpha   90.00
_cell.angle_beta   90.00
_cell.angle_gamma   90.00
#
_symmetry.space_group_name_H-M   'P 1'
#
loop_
_entity.id
_entity.type
_entity.pdbx_description
1 polymer ?
#
loop_
_entity_poly.entity_id
_entity_poly.type
_entity_poly.pdbx_seq_one_letter_code
_entity_poly.pdbx_strand_id
1 'polypeptide(L)'
;MGTYSKKYKRKLSVLSVLTAAIFLLTGCGQSEETVYQIPEDKKLIVYTAHKEEVYEPIIKEFEERTGIFVELKAGDTIALFEELQQDPPGTFDVMFGGGIENFEECREYLQPYRVAETDQIEEAYRV
;
A
#
# COMPACT_ATOMS: atom_id res chain seq x y z
N MET A 1 36.93 -65.31 17.58
CA MET A 1 35.61 -64.57 17.69
C MET A 1 35.84 -63.09 17.86
N GLY A 2 36.39 -62.37 16.88
CA GLY A 2 36.80 -60.96 17.10
C GLY A 2 36.81 -60.04 15.88
N THR A 3 36.53 -60.53 14.67
CA THR A 3 36.72 -59.72 13.45
C THR A 3 35.42 -59.12 12.85
N TYR A 4 34.26 -59.58 13.29
CA TYR A 4 32.98 -59.07 12.75
C TYR A 4 32.52 -57.73 13.37
N SER A 5 32.97 -57.44 14.58
CA SER A 5 32.55 -56.24 15.32
C SER A 5 33.17 -54.93 14.79
N LYS A 6 34.39 -54.97 14.26
CA LYS A 6 35.07 -53.73 13.77
C LYS A 6 34.53 -53.20 12.43
N LYS A 7 34.08 -54.09 11.54
CA LYS A 7 33.52 -53.70 10.24
C LYS A 7 32.14 -53.04 10.38
N TYR A 8 31.35 -53.50 11.36
CA TYR A 8 30.00 -52.93 11.57
C TYR A 8 30.08 -51.54 12.21
N LYS A 9 30.96 -51.33 13.16
CA LYS A 9 31.17 -50.02 13.80
C LYS A 9 31.67 -48.95 12.80
N ARG A 10 32.51 -49.32 11.84
CA ARG A 10 32.96 -48.41 10.78
C ARG A 10 31.85 -48.03 9.78
N LYS A 11 30.95 -48.95 9.44
CA LYS A 11 29.80 -48.67 8.55
C LYS A 11 28.76 -47.79 9.23
N LEU A 12 28.53 -47.96 10.53
CA LEU A 12 27.61 -47.12 11.31
C LEU A 12 28.17 -45.69 11.45
N SER A 13 29.47 -45.56 11.67
CA SER A 13 30.15 -44.27 11.79
C SER A 13 30.10 -43.46 10.47
N VAL A 14 30.30 -44.13 9.33
CA VAL A 14 30.23 -43.49 8.01
C VAL A 14 28.79 -43.07 7.64
N LEU A 15 27.80 -43.88 8.02
CA LEU A 15 26.39 -43.57 7.78
C LEU A 15 25.93 -42.39 8.65
N SER A 16 26.43 -42.25 9.87
CA SER A 16 26.12 -41.15 10.79
C SER A 16 26.72 -39.82 10.31
N VAL A 17 27.93 -39.85 9.72
CA VAL A 17 28.55 -38.63 9.16
C VAL A 17 27.86 -38.19 7.88
N LEU A 18 27.39 -39.14 7.07
CA LEU A 18 26.67 -38.81 5.84
C LEU A 18 25.29 -38.16 6.10
N THR A 19 24.58 -38.62 7.15
CA THR A 19 23.29 -38.02 7.55
C THR A 19 23.46 -36.62 8.14
N ALA A 20 24.53 -36.35 8.88
CA ALA A 20 24.82 -35.04 9.43
C ALA A 20 25.18 -34.01 8.32
N ALA A 21 25.82 -34.45 7.22
CA ALA A 21 26.17 -33.55 6.10
C ALA A 21 24.96 -33.14 5.27
N ILE A 22 23.88 -33.92 5.24
CA ILE A 22 22.65 -33.58 4.47
C ILE A 22 21.83 -32.49 5.18
N PHE A 23 21.90 -32.39 6.53
CA PHE A 23 21.18 -31.36 7.29
C PHE A 23 21.78 -29.96 7.17
N LEU A 24 23.02 -29.82 6.67
CA LEU A 24 23.67 -28.52 6.51
C LEU A 24 23.36 -27.83 5.16
N LEU A 25 22.65 -28.50 4.24
CA LEU A 25 22.34 -27.98 2.92
C LEU A 25 20.87 -27.49 2.78
N THR A 26 20.04 -27.63 3.81
CA THR A 26 18.67 -27.08 3.83
C THR A 26 18.60 -25.71 4.52
N GLY A 27 19.61 -24.89 4.32
CA GLY A 27 19.53 -23.44 4.51
C GLY A 27 18.76 -22.84 3.33
N CYS A 28 17.45 -23.10 3.21
CA CYS A 28 16.57 -22.23 2.46
C CYS A 28 16.63 -20.85 3.13
N GLY A 29 17.41 -19.95 2.55
CA GLY A 29 17.25 -18.53 2.81
C GLY A 29 15.83 -18.15 2.43
N GLN A 30 14.92 -18.15 3.40
CA GLN A 30 13.71 -17.35 3.31
C GLN A 30 14.22 -15.91 3.22
N SER A 31 14.27 -15.36 2.00
CA SER A 31 14.21 -13.93 1.85
C SER A 31 12.84 -13.53 2.43
N GLU A 32 12.81 -13.12 3.69
CA GLU A 32 11.72 -12.30 4.19
C GLU A 32 11.73 -11.06 3.28
N GLU A 33 10.85 -11.04 2.28
CA GLU A 33 10.43 -9.80 1.69
C GLU A 33 9.81 -9.02 2.84
N THR A 34 10.60 -8.14 3.43
CA THR A 34 10.10 -7.13 4.35
C THR A 34 9.17 -6.24 3.52
N VAL A 35 7.88 -6.59 3.51
CA VAL A 35 6.84 -5.71 2.99
C VAL A 35 6.92 -4.46 3.84
N TYR A 36 7.52 -3.40 3.28
CA TYR A 36 7.55 -2.10 3.93
C TYR A 36 6.11 -1.62 4.06
N GLN A 37 5.58 -1.69 5.28
CA GLN A 37 4.25 -1.16 5.59
C GLN A 37 4.38 0.35 5.81
N ILE A 38 3.71 1.12 4.95
CA ILE A 38 3.64 2.56 5.10
C ILE A 38 2.81 2.85 6.36
N PRO A 39 3.33 3.62 7.32
CA PRO A 39 2.56 4.03 8.49
C PRO A 39 1.29 4.79 8.09
N GLU A 40 0.19 4.56 8.80
CA GLU A 40 -1.11 5.20 8.49
C GLU A 40 -1.05 6.74 8.55
N ASP A 41 -0.23 7.30 9.45
CA ASP A 41 0.02 8.74 9.54
C ASP A 41 0.85 9.31 8.37
N LYS A 42 1.31 8.43 7.47
CA LYS A 42 2.06 8.75 6.25
C LYS A 42 1.34 8.31 5.00
N LYS A 43 0.04 8.06 5.07
CA LYS A 43 -0.79 7.64 3.95
C LYS A 43 -1.94 8.62 3.76
N LEU A 44 -2.25 8.93 2.52
CA LEU A 44 -3.40 9.73 2.11
C LEU A 44 -4.18 8.95 1.05
N ILE A 45 -5.46 8.71 1.28
CA ILE A 45 -6.33 8.01 0.35
C ILE A 45 -7.05 9.05 -0.52
N VAL A 46 -6.76 9.02 -1.82
CA VAL A 46 -7.29 9.99 -2.78
C VAL A 46 -8.15 9.30 -3.83
N TYR A 47 -9.41 9.72 -3.92
CA TYR A 47 -10.28 9.33 -5.03
C TYR A 47 -10.20 10.40 -6.11
N THR A 48 -10.07 10.00 -7.39
CA THR A 48 -9.97 10.95 -8.49
C THR A 48 -10.73 10.55 -9.73
N ALA A 49 -11.45 11.52 -10.32
CA ALA A 49 -12.10 11.39 -11.62
C ALA A 49 -11.24 11.97 -12.76
N HIS A 50 -10.05 12.45 -12.47
CA HIS A 50 -9.12 12.92 -13.49
C HIS A 50 -8.42 11.76 -14.20
N LYS A 51 -7.93 12.05 -15.40
CA LYS A 51 -7.08 11.14 -16.15
C LYS A 51 -5.67 11.08 -15.57
N GLU A 52 -4.97 9.98 -15.83
CA GLU A 52 -3.62 9.71 -15.32
C GLU A 52 -2.63 10.84 -15.65
N GLU A 53 -2.65 11.35 -16.86
CA GLU A 53 -1.80 12.46 -17.29
C GLU A 53 -2.00 13.76 -16.47
N VAL A 54 -3.12 13.88 -15.76
CA VAL A 54 -3.43 15.04 -14.90
C VAL A 54 -3.00 14.78 -13.47
N TYR A 55 -3.37 13.63 -12.89
CA TYR A 55 -3.10 13.40 -11.48
C TYR A 55 -1.69 12.89 -11.19
N GLU A 56 -1.08 12.12 -12.09
CA GLU A 56 0.24 11.51 -11.85
C GLU A 56 1.33 12.52 -11.47
N PRO A 57 1.55 13.62 -12.24
CA PRO A 57 2.58 14.60 -11.89
C PRO A 57 2.27 15.33 -10.57
N ILE A 58 1.00 15.54 -10.25
CA ILE A 58 0.57 16.23 -9.02
C ILE A 58 0.84 15.34 -7.81
N ILE A 59 0.44 14.06 -7.89
CA ILE A 59 0.64 13.08 -6.82
C ILE A 59 2.14 12.88 -6.57
N LYS A 60 2.91 12.69 -7.62
CA LYS A 60 4.35 12.51 -7.52
C LYS A 60 5.03 13.69 -6.81
N GLU A 61 4.73 14.93 -7.22
CA GLU A 61 5.29 16.11 -6.57
C GLU A 61 4.85 16.22 -5.12
N PHE A 62 3.61 15.89 -4.81
CA PHE A 62 3.09 15.88 -3.44
C PHE A 62 3.87 14.89 -2.56
N GLU A 63 4.04 13.66 -3.02
CA GLU A 63 4.78 12.61 -2.29
C GLU A 63 6.25 12.99 -2.08
N GLU A 64 6.91 13.52 -3.11
CA GLU A 64 8.30 13.97 -3.05
C GLU A 64 8.50 15.13 -2.05
N ARG A 65 7.55 16.05 -1.95
CA ARG A 65 7.62 17.23 -1.07
C ARG A 65 7.24 16.95 0.37
N THR A 66 6.30 16.03 0.58
CA THR A 66 5.70 15.81 1.90
C THR A 66 6.20 14.54 2.58
N GLY A 67 6.67 13.56 1.81
CA GLY A 67 6.95 12.21 2.29
C GLY A 67 5.70 11.44 2.71
N ILE A 68 4.51 11.90 2.26
CA ILE A 68 3.24 11.22 2.46
C ILE A 68 2.94 10.40 1.21
N PHE A 69 2.69 9.11 1.39
CA PHE A 69 2.31 8.21 0.30
C PHE A 69 0.84 8.40 -0.06
N VAL A 70 0.52 8.41 -1.36
CA VAL A 70 -0.85 8.51 -1.84
C VAL A 70 -1.35 7.16 -2.35
N GLU A 71 -2.34 6.62 -1.66
CA GLU A 71 -3.13 5.51 -2.16
C GLU A 71 -4.24 6.06 -3.06
N LEU A 72 -4.07 5.86 -4.38
CA LEU A 72 -4.95 6.47 -5.37
C LEU A 72 -6.00 5.50 -5.88
N LYS A 73 -7.26 5.96 -5.93
CA LYS A 73 -8.36 5.30 -6.61
C LYS A 73 -8.88 6.20 -7.72
N ALA A 74 -8.57 5.84 -8.97
CA ALA A 74 -9.09 6.55 -10.14
C ALA A 74 -10.31 5.83 -10.72
N GLY A 75 -11.32 6.61 -11.16
CA GLY A 75 -12.54 6.02 -11.70
C GLY A 75 -13.45 7.04 -12.40
N ASP A 76 -14.61 6.55 -12.82
CA ASP A 76 -15.68 7.40 -13.32
C ASP A 76 -16.27 8.26 -12.20
N THR A 77 -16.61 9.52 -12.51
CA THR A 77 -17.12 10.47 -11.53
C THR A 77 -18.35 9.94 -10.79
N ILE A 78 -19.34 9.42 -11.52
CA ILE A 78 -20.59 8.97 -10.90
C ILE A 78 -20.32 7.76 -10.00
N ALA A 79 -19.55 6.78 -10.49
CA ALA A 79 -19.23 5.58 -9.72
C ALA A 79 -18.48 5.91 -8.42
N LEU A 80 -17.52 6.84 -8.46
CA LEU A 80 -16.79 7.28 -7.26
C LEU A 80 -17.70 7.98 -6.24
N PHE A 81 -18.63 8.80 -6.69
CA PHE A 81 -19.58 9.48 -5.80
C PHE A 81 -20.65 8.53 -5.24
N GLU A 82 -21.10 7.54 -6.00
CA GLU A 82 -21.95 6.47 -5.50
C GLU A 82 -21.25 5.64 -4.40
N GLU A 83 -19.96 5.34 -4.61
CA GLU A 83 -19.15 4.63 -3.63
C GLU A 83 -18.94 5.46 -2.36
N LEU A 84 -18.66 6.75 -2.50
CA LEU A 84 -18.53 7.69 -1.38
C LEU A 84 -19.76 7.68 -0.47
N GLN A 85 -20.96 7.55 -1.04
CA GLN A 85 -22.21 7.48 -0.27
C GLN A 85 -22.41 6.13 0.44
N GLN A 86 -21.77 5.06 -0.05
CA GLN A 86 -21.90 3.71 0.49
C GLN A 86 -20.78 3.37 1.48
N ASP A 87 -19.66 4.02 1.34
CA ASP A 87 -18.47 3.77 2.16
C ASP A 87 -18.63 4.37 3.58
N PRO A 88 -18.07 3.70 4.58
CA PRO A 88 -18.00 4.27 5.92
C PRO A 88 -17.22 5.60 5.95
N PRO A 89 -17.55 6.53 6.83
CA PRO A 89 -16.75 7.73 7.04
C PRO A 89 -15.28 7.40 7.33
N GLY A 90 -14.36 8.07 6.63
CA GLY A 90 -12.91 7.83 6.77
C GLY A 90 -12.33 6.78 5.84
N THR A 91 -13.09 6.28 4.87
CA THR A 91 -12.58 5.36 3.84
C THR A 91 -11.63 6.07 2.88
N PHE A 92 -11.81 7.36 2.64
CA PHE A 92 -10.91 8.20 1.86
C PHE A 92 -10.72 9.56 2.55
N ASP A 93 -9.66 10.27 2.16
CA ASP A 93 -9.29 11.57 2.73
C ASP A 93 -9.63 12.73 1.80
N VAL A 94 -9.44 12.53 0.48
CA VAL A 94 -9.61 13.59 -0.52
C VAL A 94 -10.34 13.08 -1.75
N MET A 95 -11.35 13.82 -2.21
CA MET A 95 -11.89 13.69 -3.56
C MET A 95 -11.25 14.75 -4.46
N PHE A 96 -10.50 14.32 -5.46
CA PHE A 96 -9.80 15.18 -6.40
C PHE A 96 -10.44 15.11 -7.79
N GLY A 97 -11.18 16.12 -8.15
CA GLY A 97 -11.94 16.18 -9.40
C GLY A 97 -13.39 15.75 -9.26
N GLY A 98 -14.14 15.88 -10.33
CA GLY A 98 -15.59 15.73 -10.39
C GLY A 98 -16.29 17.05 -10.73
N GLY A 99 -17.58 16.98 -11.07
CA GLY A 99 -18.40 18.16 -11.32
C GLY A 99 -18.97 18.74 -10.02
N ILE A 100 -19.20 20.05 -10.00
CA ILE A 100 -19.77 20.74 -8.84
C ILE A 100 -21.12 20.14 -8.42
N GLU A 101 -21.91 19.69 -9.38
CA GLU A 101 -23.22 19.07 -9.16
C GLU A 101 -23.10 17.82 -8.30
N ASN A 102 -22.08 17.00 -8.53
CA ASN A 102 -21.83 15.79 -7.74
C ASN A 102 -21.42 16.14 -6.31
N PHE A 103 -20.61 17.18 -6.12
CA PHE A 103 -20.24 17.67 -4.78
C PHE A 103 -21.45 18.22 -4.00
N GLU A 104 -22.38 18.91 -4.67
CA GLU A 104 -23.60 19.38 -4.04
C GLU A 104 -24.49 18.24 -3.55
N GLU A 105 -24.64 17.16 -4.33
CA GLU A 105 -25.41 15.98 -3.96
C GLU A 105 -24.77 15.19 -2.81
N CYS A 106 -23.45 15.26 -2.67
CA CYS A 106 -22.68 14.54 -1.67
C CYS A 106 -22.18 15.41 -0.51
N ARG A 107 -22.64 16.64 -0.40
CA ARG A 107 -22.17 17.63 0.58
C ARG A 107 -22.17 17.11 2.03
N GLU A 108 -23.14 16.29 2.40
CA GLU A 108 -23.24 15.72 3.75
C GLU A 108 -22.14 14.72 4.09
N TYR A 109 -21.46 14.15 3.09
CA TYR A 109 -20.34 13.21 3.24
C TYR A 109 -18.99 13.91 3.25
N LEU A 110 -18.97 15.22 2.98
CA LEU A 110 -17.74 16.00 2.83
C LEU A 110 -17.58 16.95 4.02
N GLN A 111 -16.35 17.11 4.46
CA GLN A 111 -16.02 18.06 5.51
C GLN A 111 -15.49 19.36 4.87
N PRO A 112 -16.11 20.53 5.13
CA PRO A 112 -15.57 21.79 4.67
C PRO A 112 -14.25 22.09 5.35
N TYR A 113 -13.25 22.52 4.60
CA TYR A 113 -11.98 22.99 5.14
C TYR A 113 -11.48 24.20 4.38
N ARG A 114 -10.51 24.92 4.97
CA ARG A 114 -9.94 26.10 4.38
C ARG A 114 -8.42 25.99 4.33
N VAL A 115 -7.85 26.27 3.16
CA VAL A 115 -6.40 26.37 2.96
C VAL A 115 -5.96 27.82 2.97
N ALA A 116 -4.68 28.09 3.17
CA ALA A 116 -4.13 29.43 3.20
C ALA A 116 -4.36 30.22 1.89
N GLU A 117 -4.38 29.48 0.77
CA GLU A 117 -4.57 30.01 -0.58
C GLU A 117 -6.04 30.28 -0.94
N THR A 118 -6.99 29.92 -0.08
CA THR A 118 -8.43 30.08 -0.36
C THR A 118 -8.79 31.52 -0.78
N ASP A 119 -8.13 32.52 -0.18
CA ASP A 119 -8.41 33.93 -0.47
C ASP A 119 -7.88 34.38 -1.87
N GLN A 120 -7.02 33.56 -2.49
CA GLN A 120 -6.52 33.80 -3.86
C GLN A 120 -7.43 33.20 -4.92
N ILE A 121 -8.39 32.36 -4.52
CA ILE A 121 -9.38 31.76 -5.43
C ILE A 121 -10.54 32.76 -5.58
N GLU A 122 -10.98 33.00 -6.80
CA GLU A 122 -12.18 33.83 -7.05
C GLU A 122 -13.40 33.23 -6.34
N GLU A 123 -14.25 34.08 -5.77
CA GLU A 123 -15.41 33.66 -4.97
C GLU A 123 -16.35 32.71 -5.71
N ALA A 124 -16.49 32.91 -7.03
CA ALA A 124 -17.32 32.05 -7.90
C ALA A 124 -16.86 30.57 -7.95
N TYR A 125 -15.61 30.28 -7.55
CA TYR A 125 -15.03 28.93 -7.55
C TYR A 125 -14.84 28.36 -6.12
N ARG A 126 -15.30 29.08 -5.09
CA ARG A 126 -15.29 28.59 -3.70
C ARG A 126 -16.64 27.93 -3.39
N VAL A 127 -16.60 26.62 -3.17
CA VAL A 127 -17.81 25.82 -2.92
C VAL A 127 -17.92 25.50 -1.43
#